data_cba334272d2b4aed3d6d47fdc0ffbabd
#
_entry.id   cba334272d2b4aed3d6d47fdc0ffbabd
#
_cell.length_a   1.000
_cell.length_b   1.000
_cell.length_c   1.000
_cell.angle_alpha   90.00
_cell.angle_beta   90.00
_cell.angle_gamma   90.00
#
_symmetry.space_group_name_H-M   'P 1'
#
loop_
_entity.id
_entity.type
_entity.pdbx_description
1 polymer ?
#
loop_
_entity_poly.entity_id
_entity_poly.type
_entity_poly.pdbx_seq_one_letter_code
_entity_poly.pdbx_strand_id
1 'polypeptide(L)'
;MLTLLEEINPLQRMINSTGLDKTFEIFKRELPDAVIHEYPAGMEREDWIVPRSWHVVKGQLEDEYGEIIASTDESHLFVAPYSEPVDGWFTKNEIERHLSTSVNRPDSFLLEHRN
;
A
#
# COMPACT_ATOMS: atom_id res chain seq x y z
N MET A 1 5.76 -4.49 22.72
CA MET A 1 5.99 -3.54 21.60
C MET A 1 6.31 -4.24 20.29
N LEU A 2 7.27 -5.17 20.21
CA LEU A 2 7.56 -5.93 18.98
C LEU A 2 6.35 -6.70 18.47
N THR A 3 5.61 -7.39 19.32
CA THR A 3 4.41 -8.17 18.98
C THR A 3 3.33 -7.29 18.32
N LEU A 4 3.14 -6.05 18.77
CA LEU A 4 2.19 -5.12 18.17
C LEU A 4 2.62 -4.71 16.77
N LEU A 5 3.91 -4.46 16.56
CA LEU A 5 4.45 -4.13 15.24
C LEU A 5 4.33 -5.31 14.26
N GLU A 6 4.54 -6.54 14.73
CA GLU A 6 4.36 -7.76 13.93
C GLU A 6 2.92 -7.96 13.49
N GLU A 7 1.93 -7.62 14.34
CA GLU A 7 0.51 -7.68 13.98
C GLU A 7 0.11 -6.64 12.94
N ILE A 8 0.60 -5.39 13.06
CA ILE A 8 0.17 -4.30 12.17
C ILE A 8 0.99 -4.19 10.89
N ASN A 9 2.21 -4.73 10.86
CA ASN A 9 3.12 -4.59 9.71
C ASN A 9 2.56 -5.18 8.40
N PRO A 10 1.91 -6.36 8.39
CA PRO A 10 1.36 -6.92 7.15
C PRO A 10 0.08 -6.22 6.65
N LEU A 11 -0.51 -5.32 7.43
CA LEU A 11 -1.75 -4.64 7.07
C LEU A 11 -1.52 -3.53 6.06
N GLN A 12 -2.32 -3.51 5.00
CA GLN A 12 -2.35 -2.41 4.03
C GLN A 12 -3.03 -1.19 4.65
N ARG A 13 -2.25 -0.29 5.24
CA ARG A 13 -2.74 0.85 6.04
C ARG A 13 -2.83 2.13 5.22
N MET A 14 -3.44 2.04 4.06
CA MET A 14 -3.77 3.21 3.27
C MET A 14 -4.91 3.99 3.92
N ILE A 15 -4.96 5.29 3.65
CA ILE A 15 -6.08 6.14 4.08
C ILE A 15 -7.38 5.51 3.59
N ASN A 16 -8.36 5.39 4.48
CA ASN A 16 -9.67 4.85 4.17
C ASN A 16 -9.65 3.39 3.68
N SER A 17 -8.82 2.55 4.28
CA SER A 17 -8.69 1.14 3.94
C SER A 17 -9.09 0.21 5.09
N THR A 18 -9.51 -0.99 4.76
CA THR A 18 -9.82 -2.03 5.75
C THR A 18 -8.61 -2.43 6.59
N GLY A 19 -7.38 -2.27 6.06
CA GLY A 19 -6.15 -2.50 6.83
C GLY A 19 -5.94 -1.43 7.90
N LEU A 20 -6.34 -0.19 7.63
CA LEU A 20 -6.34 0.89 8.62
C LEU A 20 -7.38 0.63 9.72
N ASP A 21 -8.60 0.21 9.35
CA ASP A 21 -9.65 -0.13 10.32
C ASP A 21 -9.19 -1.22 11.28
N LYS A 22 -8.63 -2.31 10.75
CA LYS A 22 -8.04 -3.38 11.57
C LYS A 22 -6.92 -2.90 12.48
N THR A 23 -6.11 -1.95 12.00
CA THR A 23 -5.05 -1.34 12.83
C THR A 23 -5.64 -0.58 14.00
N PHE A 24 -6.73 0.18 13.79
CA PHE A 24 -7.43 0.87 14.88
C PHE A 24 -8.10 -0.10 15.86
N GLU A 25 -8.65 -1.23 15.40
CA GLU A 25 -9.16 -2.28 16.29
C GLU A 25 -8.05 -2.83 17.20
N ILE A 26 -6.86 -3.10 16.63
CA ILE A 26 -5.69 -3.54 17.40
C ILE A 26 -5.28 -2.47 18.42
N PHE A 27 -5.20 -1.20 18.01
CA PHE A 27 -4.88 -0.12 18.93
C PHE A 27 -5.93 0.07 20.03
N LYS A 28 -7.22 -0.11 19.71
CA LYS A 28 -8.30 -0.04 20.68
C LYS A 28 -8.19 -1.12 21.76
N ARG A 29 -7.68 -2.30 21.39
CA ARG A 29 -7.39 -3.39 22.34
C ARG A 29 -6.29 -2.98 23.35
N GLU A 30 -5.24 -2.30 22.87
CA GLU A 30 -4.12 -1.84 23.68
C GLU A 30 -4.44 -0.54 24.46
N LEU A 31 -5.32 0.28 23.89
CA LEU A 31 -5.73 1.59 24.41
C LEU A 31 -7.27 1.66 24.49
N PRO A 32 -7.90 1.02 25.48
CA PRO A 32 -9.37 0.90 25.55
C PRO A 32 -10.11 2.25 25.60
N ASP A 33 -9.47 3.28 26.15
CA ASP A 33 -10.05 4.63 26.28
C ASP A 33 -9.88 5.49 25.02
N ALA A 34 -9.14 5.02 24.00
CA ALA A 34 -8.98 5.76 22.76
C ALA A 34 -10.32 5.95 22.03
N VAL A 35 -10.55 7.10 21.45
CA VAL A 35 -11.73 7.41 20.63
C VAL A 35 -11.32 7.37 19.16
N ILE A 36 -12.06 6.59 18.36
CA ILE A 36 -11.88 6.55 16.91
C ILE A 36 -12.90 7.50 16.29
N HIS A 37 -12.40 8.44 15.48
CA HIS A 37 -13.22 9.35 14.68
C HIS A 37 -13.22 8.88 13.23
N GLU A 38 -14.41 8.71 12.66
CA GLU A 38 -14.59 8.25 11.28
C GLU A 38 -15.07 9.40 10.39
N TYR A 39 -14.50 9.47 9.20
CA TYR A 39 -14.85 10.46 8.18
C TYR A 39 -15.13 9.75 6.85
N PRO A 40 -16.35 9.85 6.30
CA PRO A 40 -16.68 9.16 5.06
C PRO A 40 -15.92 9.75 3.86
N ALA A 41 -15.63 8.89 2.88
CA ALA A 41 -15.04 9.30 1.62
C ALA A 41 -15.88 10.39 0.93
N GLY A 42 -15.22 11.41 0.40
CA GLY A 42 -15.84 12.57 -0.22
C GLY A 42 -16.28 13.67 0.76
N MET A 43 -16.12 13.47 2.07
CA MET A 43 -16.37 14.51 3.05
C MET A 43 -15.32 15.61 2.94
N GLU A 44 -15.76 16.85 2.87
CA GLU A 44 -14.88 18.00 2.92
C GLU A 44 -14.55 18.37 4.38
N ARG A 45 -13.27 18.56 4.65
CA ARG A 45 -12.76 19.01 5.93
C ARG A 45 -11.68 20.05 5.71
N GLU A 46 -11.98 21.29 6.09
CA GLU A 46 -11.09 22.43 5.91
C GLU A 46 -10.66 22.58 4.45
N ASP A 47 -9.42 22.28 4.11
CA ASP A 47 -8.81 22.43 2.80
C ASP A 47 -8.56 21.11 2.05
N TRP A 48 -9.11 20.00 2.56
CA TRP A 48 -8.97 18.71 1.89
C TRP A 48 -10.26 17.90 1.83
N ILE A 49 -10.31 16.95 0.91
CA ILE A 49 -11.42 16.01 0.73
C ILE A 49 -10.94 14.62 1.13
N VAL A 50 -11.72 13.93 1.97
CA VAL A 50 -11.42 12.56 2.38
C VAL A 50 -11.38 11.66 1.14
N PRO A 51 -10.24 11.01 0.83
CA PRO A 51 -10.10 10.23 -0.38
C PRO A 51 -10.95 8.96 -0.35
N ARG A 52 -11.18 8.40 -1.52
CA ARG A 52 -11.84 7.09 -1.65
C ARG A 52 -10.94 5.99 -1.09
N SER A 53 -11.57 4.95 -0.60
CA SER A 53 -10.86 3.74 -0.20
C SER A 53 -10.11 3.14 -1.39
N TRP A 54 -8.88 2.71 -1.15
CA TRP A 54 -8.06 1.98 -2.10
C TRP A 54 -7.28 0.87 -1.39
N HIS A 55 -7.17 -0.27 -2.03
CA HIS A 55 -6.33 -1.36 -1.57
C HIS A 55 -5.89 -2.21 -2.77
N VAL A 56 -4.72 -2.78 -2.68
CA VAL A 56 -4.26 -3.74 -3.68
C VAL A 56 -4.89 -5.10 -3.39
N VAL A 57 -5.54 -5.66 -4.39
CA VAL A 57 -6.07 -7.05 -4.31
C VAL A 57 -4.95 -8.03 -4.64
N LYS A 58 -4.30 -7.84 -5.76
CA LYS A 58 -3.12 -8.58 -6.20
C LYS A 58 -2.33 -7.73 -7.20
N GLY A 59 -1.01 -7.77 -7.06
CA GLY A 59 -0.08 -7.29 -8.05
C GLY A 59 1.03 -8.30 -8.23
N GLN A 60 1.41 -8.59 -9.47
CA GLN A 60 2.42 -9.59 -9.79
C GLN A 60 3.15 -9.17 -11.06
N LEU A 61 4.45 -9.31 -11.05
CA LEU A 61 5.30 -9.14 -12.21
C LEU A 61 5.93 -10.50 -12.53
N GLU A 62 5.73 -10.96 -13.75
CA GLU A 62 6.26 -12.20 -14.26
C GLU A 62 7.20 -11.93 -15.45
N ASP A 63 8.17 -12.81 -15.66
CA ASP A 63 8.97 -12.81 -16.88
C ASP A 63 8.27 -13.60 -18.02
N GLU A 64 8.92 -13.66 -19.17
CA GLU A 64 8.41 -14.38 -20.36
C GLU A 64 8.32 -15.91 -20.17
N TYR A 65 8.92 -16.45 -19.12
CA TYR A 65 8.89 -17.87 -18.76
C TYR A 65 7.86 -18.20 -17.70
N GLY A 66 7.18 -17.17 -17.15
CA GLY A 66 6.21 -17.30 -16.06
C GLY A 66 6.85 -17.35 -14.67
N GLU A 67 8.14 -16.96 -14.55
CA GLU A 67 8.76 -16.80 -13.24
C GLU A 67 8.30 -15.50 -12.60
N ILE A 68 7.89 -15.59 -11.33
CA ILE A 68 7.45 -14.44 -10.55
C ILE A 68 8.67 -13.64 -10.09
N ILE A 69 8.80 -12.41 -10.59
CA ILE A 69 9.87 -11.47 -10.23
C ILE A 69 9.52 -10.70 -8.96
N ALA A 70 8.24 -10.32 -8.81
CA ALA A 70 7.72 -9.62 -7.64
C ALA A 70 6.23 -9.90 -7.48
N SER A 71 5.77 -10.01 -6.24
CA SER A 71 4.36 -10.27 -5.93
C SER A 71 3.94 -9.58 -4.63
N THR A 72 2.71 -9.11 -4.59
CA THR A 72 2.08 -8.61 -3.36
C THR A 72 1.86 -9.70 -2.31
N ASP A 73 2.01 -10.98 -2.67
CA ASP A 73 2.04 -12.09 -1.73
C ASP A 73 3.29 -12.01 -0.82
N GLU A 74 4.38 -11.44 -1.34
CA GLU A 74 5.61 -11.17 -0.58
C GLU A 74 5.49 -9.85 0.21
N SER A 75 5.08 -8.77 -0.46
CA SER A 75 4.88 -7.46 0.16
C SER A 75 3.89 -6.59 -0.61
N HIS A 76 2.88 -6.09 0.09
CA HIS A 76 1.94 -5.12 -0.49
C HIS A 76 2.61 -3.79 -0.90
N LEU A 77 3.83 -3.52 -0.42
CA LEU A 77 4.60 -2.32 -0.74
C LEU A 77 5.19 -2.34 -2.17
N PHE A 78 5.12 -3.47 -2.88
CA PHE A 78 5.53 -3.52 -4.28
C PHE A 78 4.57 -2.77 -5.22
N VAL A 79 3.36 -2.45 -4.78
CA VAL A 79 2.40 -1.66 -5.56
C VAL A 79 2.24 -0.28 -4.95
N ALA A 80 2.48 0.76 -5.75
CA ALA A 80 2.30 2.14 -5.31
C ALA A 80 0.82 2.41 -4.98
N PRO A 81 0.53 3.16 -3.91
CA PRO A 81 -0.83 3.54 -3.57
C PRO A 81 -1.55 4.24 -4.72
N TYR A 82 -2.85 3.97 -4.86
CA TYR A 82 -3.71 4.52 -5.91
C TYR A 82 -3.29 4.19 -7.34
N SER A 83 -2.46 3.13 -7.54
CA SER A 83 -2.20 2.59 -8.86
C SER A 83 -3.49 2.11 -9.53
N GLU A 84 -3.60 2.38 -10.83
CA GLU A 84 -4.69 1.85 -11.64
C GLU A 84 -4.45 0.38 -11.98
N PRO A 85 -5.52 -0.42 -12.15
CA PRO A 85 -5.39 -1.81 -12.57
C PRO A 85 -4.75 -1.91 -13.95
N VAL A 86 -3.78 -2.79 -14.06
CA VAL A 86 -3.08 -3.09 -15.33
C VAL A 86 -2.98 -4.61 -15.46
N ASP A 87 -3.25 -5.12 -16.65
CA ASP A 87 -3.05 -6.52 -17.02
C ASP A 87 -2.58 -6.59 -18.46
N GLY A 88 -1.44 -7.20 -18.71
CA GLY A 88 -0.88 -7.34 -20.05
C GLY A 88 0.63 -7.54 -20.08
N TRP A 89 1.13 -7.67 -21.30
CA TRP A 89 2.56 -7.79 -21.59
C TRP A 89 3.16 -6.43 -21.95
N PHE A 90 4.27 -6.15 -21.34
CA PHE A 90 5.00 -4.89 -21.49
C PHE A 90 6.47 -5.17 -21.80
N THR A 91 7.08 -4.31 -22.57
CA THR A 91 8.54 -4.34 -22.75
C THR A 91 9.24 -3.88 -21.48
N LYS A 92 10.49 -4.30 -21.30
CA LYS A 92 11.34 -3.85 -20.20
C LYS A 92 11.38 -2.31 -20.09
N ASN A 93 11.54 -1.61 -21.21
CA ASN A 93 11.60 -0.16 -21.23
C ASN A 93 10.29 0.53 -20.80
N GLU A 94 9.14 -0.10 -21.04
CA GLU A 94 7.85 0.41 -20.57
C GLU A 94 7.74 0.24 -19.06
N ILE A 95 8.07 -0.94 -18.53
CA ILE A 95 7.99 -1.23 -17.09
C ILE A 95 8.98 -0.37 -16.31
N GLU A 96 10.22 -0.21 -16.77
CA GLU A 96 11.25 0.57 -16.07
C GLU A 96 10.82 2.01 -15.75
N ARG A 97 9.94 2.61 -16.57
CA ARG A 97 9.40 3.96 -16.32
C ARG A 97 8.46 4.02 -15.13
N HIS A 98 7.92 2.88 -14.73
CA HIS A 98 6.98 2.75 -13.61
C HIS A 98 7.63 2.15 -12.36
N LEU A 99 8.89 1.73 -12.44
CA LEU A 99 9.64 1.22 -11.31
C LEU A 99 10.37 2.37 -10.58
N SER A 100 10.33 2.31 -9.27
CA SER A 100 11.12 3.18 -8.40
C SER A 100 12.16 2.35 -7.68
N THR A 101 13.43 2.55 -8.00
CA THR A 101 14.55 1.82 -7.41
C THR A 101 15.67 2.76 -6.98
N SER A 102 16.41 2.38 -5.94
CA SER A 102 17.60 3.12 -5.51
C SER A 102 18.85 2.35 -5.85
N VAL A 103 19.75 2.98 -6.61
CA VAL A 103 21.07 2.41 -6.92
C VAL A 103 21.89 2.19 -5.64
N ASN A 104 21.76 3.11 -4.67
CA ASN A 104 22.51 3.07 -3.41
C ASN A 104 21.88 2.15 -2.35
N ARG A 105 20.60 1.81 -2.50
CA ARG A 105 19.84 0.97 -1.58
C ARG A 105 18.87 0.08 -2.37
N PRO A 106 19.36 -0.92 -3.09
CA PRO A 106 18.51 -1.76 -3.95
C PRO A 106 17.46 -2.55 -3.18
N ASP A 107 17.71 -2.85 -1.90
CA ASP A 107 16.78 -3.61 -1.03
C ASP A 107 15.79 -2.72 -0.25
N SER A 108 15.73 -1.42 -0.57
CA SER A 108 14.85 -0.48 0.12
C SER A 108 13.66 -0.09 -0.73
N PHE A 109 12.49 0.00 -0.12
CA PHE A 109 11.34 0.64 -0.75
C PHE A 109 11.58 2.15 -0.86
N LEU A 110 11.31 2.69 -2.03
CA LEU A 110 11.36 4.13 -2.28
C LEU A 110 9.94 4.70 -2.31
N LEU A 111 9.75 5.80 -1.60
CA LEU A 111 8.57 6.63 -1.75
C LEU A 111 8.96 7.87 -2.59
N GLU A 112 8.48 7.93 -3.81
CA GLU A 112 8.67 9.07 -4.71
C GLU A 112 7.34 9.77 -4.96
N HIS A 113 7.32 11.09 -4.82
CA HIS A 113 6.24 11.91 -5.33
C HIS A 113 6.54 12.25 -6.80
N ARG A 114 5.76 11.68 -7.71
CA ARG A 114 5.80 12.04 -9.13
C ARG A 114 4.70 13.07 -9.39
N ASN A 115 5.11 14.27 -9.74
CA ASN A 115 4.20 15.35 -10.16
C ASN A 115 3.76 15.14 -11.60
#